data_3ce6be706b969042a2c9d45ecea61dff
#
_entry.id   3ce6be706b969042a2c9d45ecea61dff
#
_cell.length_a   1.000
_cell.length_b   1.000
_cell.length_c   1.000
_cell.angle_alpha   90.00
_cell.angle_beta   90.00
_cell.angle_gamma   90.00
#
_symmetry.space_group_name_H-M   'P 1'
#
loop_
_entity.id
_entity.type
_entity.pdbx_description
1 polymer ?
#
loop_
_entity_poly.entity_id
_entity_poly.type
_entity_poly.pdbx_seq_one_letter_code
_entity_poly.pdbx_strand_id
1 'polypeptide(L)'
;MKQLGLFLTLVLVIQQCQLITRIEARGDGFVRVRGTHFILNGSPYYANGFNAYWLMYMASDPSQRQYVSNVFRQASSHGLTVARTWAFNDAGDRALQVSPGSYNEQTFKGLDFVVAEARKYGIKLILSLANNYESFGGKKQYVNWARSQGQYLSSDDDFFTNSVVKGFYKNHIKTVLNRYNTVNGIVYKNDPTIMAWELMNEPRCTSDPSGRTIQAWIGEMAAQVKSIDQNHLLEAGLEGFYGSSHPEKMSRNPGFNVGTDFIANNQIPGIDFATVHAYPDQWVSNANDDAQLAFVNNWLTSHIEDAQSILRKPLLLAEFGKSEKDPGYSTYQRDRLFTDVYYKIYSSVKRGGPAAGALFWQLVTEGIESYGDGYAITLNDGSSTTSIITQQARKLYLIRKIFARRRNEALWKRAREIRRAQWEARNQGKRIGN
;
A
#
# COMPACT_ATOMS: atom_id res chain seq x y z
N MET A 1 40.95 36.87 1.85
CA MET A 1 39.47 36.90 1.85
C MET A 1 38.82 35.77 1.04
N LYS A 2 39.25 35.46 -0.19
CA LYS A 2 38.64 34.36 -1.00
C LYS A 2 38.76 32.97 -0.38
N GLN A 3 39.90 32.63 0.29
CA GLN A 3 40.07 31.32 0.96
C GLN A 3 39.22 31.16 2.22
N LEU A 4 38.94 32.24 2.96
CA LEU A 4 38.09 32.21 4.16
C LEU A 4 36.60 31.98 3.79
N GLY A 5 36.17 32.57 2.66
CA GLY A 5 34.82 32.36 2.12
C GLY A 5 34.59 30.91 1.67
N LEU A 6 35.58 30.30 1.00
CA LEU A 6 35.50 28.89 0.56
C LEU A 6 35.46 27.94 1.76
N PHE A 7 36.20 28.22 2.81
CA PHE A 7 36.22 27.42 4.04
C PHE A 7 34.89 27.49 4.79
N LEU A 8 34.29 28.69 4.93
CA LEU A 8 32.97 28.90 5.54
C LEU A 8 31.86 28.20 4.75
N THR A 9 31.89 28.26 3.41
CA THR A 9 30.91 27.57 2.58
C THR A 9 31.03 26.04 2.69
N LEU A 10 32.24 25.53 2.74
CA LEU A 10 32.49 24.08 2.93
C LEU A 10 32.01 23.59 4.32
N VAL A 11 32.23 24.38 5.38
CA VAL A 11 31.77 24.07 6.74
C VAL A 11 30.25 24.09 6.82
N LEU A 12 29.57 25.04 6.18
CA LEU A 12 28.11 25.12 6.10
C LEU A 12 27.51 23.94 5.33
N VAL A 13 28.09 23.55 4.20
CA VAL A 13 27.68 22.37 3.44
C VAL A 13 27.88 21.08 4.26
N ILE A 14 29.00 20.94 4.96
CA ILE A 14 29.26 19.79 5.84
C ILE A 14 28.27 19.76 7.03
N GLN A 15 27.95 20.91 7.62
CA GLN A 15 26.95 21.00 8.69
C GLN A 15 25.53 20.68 8.19
N GLN A 16 25.18 21.17 7.01
CA GLN A 16 23.89 20.79 6.37
C GLN A 16 23.85 19.30 6.03
N CYS A 17 24.89 18.73 5.45
CA CYS A 17 24.98 17.29 5.22
C CYS A 17 24.93 16.47 6.50
N GLN A 18 25.53 16.93 7.61
CA GLN A 18 25.46 16.27 8.91
C GLN A 18 24.09 16.41 9.57
N LEU A 19 23.39 17.54 9.34
CA LEU A 19 22.02 17.74 9.81
C LEU A 19 21.04 16.85 9.04
N ILE A 20 21.19 16.77 7.72
CA ILE A 20 20.38 15.89 6.86
C ILE A 20 20.61 14.41 7.22
N THR A 21 21.86 13.99 7.43
CA THR A 21 22.16 12.61 7.87
C THR A 21 21.71 12.34 9.32
N ARG A 22 21.64 13.34 10.20
CA ARG A 22 21.07 13.19 11.55
C ARG A 22 19.55 13.14 11.55
N ILE A 23 18.90 13.87 10.66
CA ILE A 23 17.44 13.84 10.46
C ILE A 23 17.03 12.50 9.83
N GLU A 24 17.77 11.98 8.85
CA GLU A 24 17.57 10.62 8.32
C GLU A 24 17.86 9.51 9.34
N ALA A 25 18.71 9.74 10.34
CA ALA A 25 19.03 8.78 11.41
C ALA A 25 18.00 8.76 12.56
N ARG A 26 17.25 9.84 12.78
CA ARG A 26 16.06 9.86 13.63
C ARG A 26 14.85 9.69 12.71
N GLY A 27 14.49 8.44 12.44
CA GLY A 27 13.35 8.16 11.59
C GLY A 27 12.08 8.84 12.12
N ASP A 28 11.39 9.53 11.20
CA ASP A 28 10.09 10.16 11.46
C ASP A 28 8.94 9.15 11.53
N GLY A 29 9.25 7.87 11.31
CA GLY A 29 8.29 6.76 11.33
C GLY A 29 7.49 6.59 10.03
N PHE A 30 7.63 7.49 9.06
CA PHE A 30 6.98 7.34 7.76
C PHE A 30 7.71 6.33 6.87
N VAL A 31 6.95 5.54 6.13
CA VAL A 31 7.49 4.71 5.05
C VAL A 31 7.78 5.61 3.86
N ARG A 32 8.95 5.43 3.26
CA ARG A 32 9.42 6.17 2.09
C ARG A 32 9.75 5.21 0.95
N VAL A 33 9.87 5.74 -0.26
CA VAL A 33 10.38 4.99 -1.41
C VAL A 33 11.80 5.44 -1.74
N ARG A 34 12.68 4.46 -2.01
CA ARG A 34 14.01 4.69 -2.57
C ARG A 34 14.26 3.68 -3.68
N GLY A 35 14.21 4.15 -4.93
CA GLY A 35 14.23 3.27 -6.09
C GLY A 35 13.07 2.29 -6.04
N THR A 36 13.36 1.01 -6.09
CA THR A 36 12.37 -0.06 -6.09
C THR A 36 12.03 -0.60 -4.67
N HIS A 37 12.36 0.14 -3.61
CA HIS A 37 12.23 -0.38 -2.24
C HIS A 37 11.47 0.56 -1.32
N PHE A 38 10.67 0.00 -0.42
CA PHE A 38 10.20 0.72 0.75
C PHE A 38 11.32 0.83 1.79
N ILE A 39 11.40 1.99 2.44
CA ILE A 39 12.36 2.30 3.49
C ILE A 39 11.60 2.84 4.71
N LEU A 40 11.88 2.28 5.87
CA LEU A 40 11.38 2.77 7.15
C LEU A 40 12.56 3.02 8.09
N ASN A 41 12.67 4.26 8.58
CA ASN A 41 13.76 4.69 9.44
C ASN A 41 15.14 4.35 8.84
N GLY A 42 15.26 4.60 7.52
CA GLY A 42 16.46 4.35 6.75
C GLY A 42 16.81 2.88 6.50
N SER A 43 15.98 1.92 6.90
CA SER A 43 16.17 0.48 6.64
C SER A 43 15.14 -0.05 5.66
N PRO A 44 15.44 -1.10 4.88
CA PRO A 44 14.43 -1.73 4.03
C PRO A 44 13.20 -2.12 4.85
N TYR A 45 12.03 -1.90 4.27
CA TYR A 45 10.75 -2.29 4.83
C TYR A 45 10.01 -3.20 3.86
N TYR A 46 9.46 -4.30 4.35
CA TYR A 46 8.70 -5.26 3.56
C TYR A 46 7.30 -5.38 4.13
N ALA A 47 6.30 -5.18 3.27
CA ALA A 47 4.89 -5.22 3.64
C ALA A 47 4.41 -6.68 3.61
N ASN A 48 4.50 -7.37 4.74
CA ASN A 48 3.85 -8.67 4.90
C ASN A 48 2.59 -8.48 5.73
N GLY A 49 1.42 -8.73 5.15
CA GLY A 49 0.21 -8.32 5.82
C GLY A 49 -1.07 -8.94 5.28
N PHE A 50 -2.15 -8.25 5.50
CA PHE A 50 -3.50 -8.73 5.26
C PHE A 50 -4.43 -7.60 4.86
N ASN A 51 -5.57 -7.97 4.28
CA ASN A 51 -6.73 -7.12 4.08
C ASN A 51 -7.75 -7.39 5.19
N ALA A 52 -8.42 -6.35 5.67
CA ALA A 52 -9.54 -6.43 6.60
C ALA A 52 -10.48 -5.24 6.38
N TYR A 53 -11.32 -5.34 5.37
CA TYR A 53 -12.23 -4.27 4.95
C TYR A 53 -13.18 -3.81 6.06
N TRP A 54 -13.53 -4.69 6.97
CA TRP A 54 -14.54 -4.55 8.01
C TRP A 54 -14.08 -3.73 9.24
N LEU A 55 -12.79 -3.37 9.36
CA LEU A 55 -12.22 -2.78 10.57
C LEU A 55 -12.95 -1.51 11.04
N MET A 56 -13.13 -0.52 10.15
CA MET A 56 -13.84 0.72 10.47
C MET A 56 -15.30 0.47 10.81
N TYR A 57 -15.97 -0.37 10.04
CA TYR A 57 -17.38 -0.73 10.24
C TYR A 57 -17.60 -1.32 11.63
N MET A 58 -16.79 -2.30 12.04
CA MET A 58 -16.85 -2.89 13.37
C MET A 58 -16.50 -1.89 14.47
N ALA A 59 -15.41 -1.13 14.29
CA ALA A 59 -14.97 -0.16 15.29
C ALA A 59 -15.94 1.01 15.49
N SER A 60 -16.84 1.27 14.55
CA SER A 60 -17.90 2.27 14.71
C SER A 60 -18.85 1.97 15.86
N ASP A 61 -19.02 0.69 16.19
CA ASP A 61 -19.73 0.23 17.39
C ASP A 61 -18.71 -0.04 18.53
N PRO A 62 -18.74 0.73 19.62
CA PRO A 62 -17.82 0.52 20.73
C PRO A 62 -17.82 -0.90 21.31
N SER A 63 -18.98 -1.60 21.29
CA SER A 63 -19.10 -2.96 21.79
C SER A 63 -18.37 -4.00 20.93
N GLN A 64 -18.06 -3.66 19.65
CA GLN A 64 -17.40 -4.54 18.69
C GLN A 64 -15.91 -4.24 18.52
N ARG A 65 -15.38 -3.21 19.16
CA ARG A 65 -13.96 -2.80 19.05
C ARG A 65 -12.98 -3.88 19.48
N GLN A 66 -13.40 -4.79 20.33
CA GLN A 66 -12.58 -5.94 20.74
C GLN A 66 -12.15 -6.82 19.55
N TYR A 67 -12.97 -6.96 18.50
CA TYR A 67 -12.60 -7.73 17.30
C TYR A 67 -11.45 -7.07 16.55
N VAL A 68 -11.46 -5.73 16.45
CA VAL A 68 -10.37 -4.95 15.87
C VAL A 68 -9.08 -5.11 16.67
N SER A 69 -9.14 -5.01 17.99
CA SER A 69 -7.98 -5.23 18.87
C SER A 69 -7.45 -6.66 18.76
N ASN A 70 -8.34 -7.66 18.68
CA ASN A 70 -7.95 -9.05 18.57
C ASN A 70 -7.22 -9.33 17.24
N VAL A 71 -7.74 -8.83 16.11
CA VAL A 71 -7.10 -9.06 14.81
C VAL A 71 -5.72 -8.40 14.74
N PHE A 72 -5.55 -7.18 15.23
CA PHE A 72 -4.24 -6.55 15.27
C PHE A 72 -3.26 -7.25 16.20
N ARG A 73 -3.73 -7.71 17.37
CA ARG A 73 -2.93 -8.49 18.30
C ARG A 73 -2.45 -9.80 17.67
N GLN A 74 -3.35 -10.57 17.06
CA GLN A 74 -3.03 -11.81 16.36
C GLN A 74 -2.07 -11.55 15.19
N ALA A 75 -2.36 -10.57 14.34
CA ALA A 75 -1.50 -10.21 13.21
C ALA A 75 -0.08 -9.86 13.65
N SER A 76 0.06 -9.03 14.69
CA SER A 76 1.35 -8.64 15.25
C SER A 76 2.11 -9.83 15.84
N SER A 77 1.44 -10.75 16.57
CA SER A 77 2.08 -11.95 17.14
C SER A 77 2.61 -12.90 16.06
N HIS A 78 2.00 -12.93 14.87
CA HIS A 78 2.48 -13.68 13.70
C HIS A 78 3.45 -12.90 12.81
N GLY A 79 3.85 -11.68 13.22
CA GLY A 79 4.85 -10.86 12.54
C GLY A 79 4.34 -10.15 11.28
N LEU A 80 3.02 -9.97 11.14
CA LEU A 80 2.44 -9.14 10.09
C LEU A 80 2.69 -7.67 10.39
N THR A 81 2.89 -6.86 9.36
CA THR A 81 3.37 -5.48 9.48
C THR A 81 2.47 -4.45 8.82
N VAL A 82 1.56 -4.87 7.94
CA VAL A 82 0.65 -4.00 7.18
C VAL A 82 -0.76 -4.57 7.19
N ALA A 83 -1.76 -3.72 7.38
CA ALA A 83 -3.16 -3.99 7.10
C ALA A 83 -3.67 -3.01 6.05
N ARG A 84 -4.38 -3.52 5.03
CA ARG A 84 -5.13 -2.70 4.07
C ARG A 84 -6.60 -2.75 4.45
N THR A 85 -7.24 -1.58 4.53
CA THR A 85 -8.63 -1.44 4.98
C THR A 85 -9.30 -0.23 4.35
N TRP A 86 -10.62 -0.13 4.52
CA TRP A 86 -11.43 0.95 3.98
C TRP A 86 -11.41 2.20 4.87
N ALA A 87 -11.18 3.37 4.26
CA ALA A 87 -11.45 4.68 4.83
C ALA A 87 -12.64 5.34 4.12
N PHE A 88 -13.57 4.52 3.65
CA PHE A 88 -14.83 4.89 3.03
C PHE A 88 -15.95 3.94 3.48
N ASN A 89 -17.14 4.44 3.51
CA ASN A 89 -18.43 3.75 3.50
C ASN A 89 -19.45 4.80 3.10
N ASP A 90 -19.94 4.74 1.87
CA ASP A 90 -20.72 5.79 1.24
C ASP A 90 -22.23 5.43 1.18
N ALA A 91 -22.62 4.26 1.70
CA ALA A 91 -24.01 3.82 1.72
C ALA A 91 -24.27 2.75 2.78
N GLY A 92 -25.54 2.57 3.10
CA GLY A 92 -26.01 1.51 4.00
C GLY A 92 -25.83 1.84 5.48
N ASP A 93 -25.80 0.79 6.27
CA ASP A 93 -25.60 0.91 7.72
C ASP A 93 -24.21 1.41 8.06
N ARG A 94 -24.11 2.24 9.09
CA ARG A 94 -22.85 2.83 9.56
C ARG A 94 -22.05 3.53 8.46
N ALA A 95 -22.74 4.16 7.48
CA ALA A 95 -22.06 4.93 6.46
C ALA A 95 -21.12 5.96 7.07
N LEU A 96 -19.91 6.10 6.50
CA LEU A 96 -18.96 7.15 6.88
C LEU A 96 -19.41 8.48 6.30
N GLN A 97 -19.73 8.50 5.00
CA GLN A 97 -20.27 9.66 4.28
C GLN A 97 -21.74 9.39 3.96
N VAL A 98 -22.65 10.13 4.56
CA VAL A 98 -24.11 9.93 4.41
C VAL A 98 -24.68 10.68 3.21
N SER A 99 -24.02 11.76 2.83
CA SER A 99 -24.23 12.52 1.58
C SER A 99 -22.97 13.33 1.29
N PRO A 100 -22.79 13.89 0.09
CA PRO A 100 -21.57 14.60 -0.25
C PRO A 100 -21.19 15.68 0.77
N GLY A 101 -20.06 15.49 1.43
CA GLY A 101 -19.55 16.39 2.47
C GLY A 101 -20.20 16.28 3.86
N SER A 102 -21.16 15.37 4.04
CA SER A 102 -21.79 15.11 5.35
C SER A 102 -21.32 13.74 5.89
N TYR A 103 -20.76 13.74 7.09
CA TYR A 103 -20.10 12.59 7.67
C TYR A 103 -20.74 12.14 8.98
N ASN A 104 -20.76 10.83 9.21
CA ASN A 104 -21.13 10.23 10.47
C ASN A 104 -19.92 10.22 11.40
N GLU A 105 -19.97 11.05 12.43
CA GLU A 105 -18.88 11.16 13.41
C GLU A 105 -18.63 9.87 14.18
N GLN A 106 -19.67 9.05 14.42
CA GLN A 106 -19.52 7.76 15.10
C GLN A 106 -18.68 6.78 14.26
N THR A 107 -18.90 6.77 12.94
CA THR A 107 -18.12 5.94 12.02
C THR A 107 -16.69 6.47 11.86
N PHE A 108 -16.50 7.80 11.83
CA PHE A 108 -15.16 8.38 11.89
C PHE A 108 -14.42 8.02 13.17
N LYS A 109 -15.08 8.02 14.34
CA LYS A 109 -14.46 7.54 15.59
C LYS A 109 -14.10 6.06 15.54
N GLY A 110 -14.80 5.27 14.73
CA GLY A 110 -14.40 3.90 14.41
C GLY A 110 -13.08 3.85 13.67
N LEU A 111 -12.91 4.66 12.61
CA LEU A 111 -11.65 4.75 11.88
C LEU A 111 -10.51 5.32 12.76
N ASP A 112 -10.80 6.33 13.59
CA ASP A 112 -9.85 6.85 14.59
C ASP A 112 -9.31 5.74 15.50
N PHE A 113 -10.21 4.87 15.98
CA PHE A 113 -9.85 3.72 16.80
C PHE A 113 -8.98 2.72 16.04
N VAL A 114 -9.31 2.41 14.77
CA VAL A 114 -8.51 1.51 13.92
C VAL A 114 -7.08 2.02 13.79
N VAL A 115 -6.90 3.32 13.48
CA VAL A 115 -5.56 3.92 13.34
C VAL A 115 -4.79 3.88 14.65
N ALA A 116 -5.43 4.21 15.78
CA ALA A 116 -4.80 4.18 17.09
C ALA A 116 -4.41 2.75 17.52
N GLU A 117 -5.27 1.78 17.25
CA GLU A 117 -5.02 0.38 17.61
C GLU A 117 -3.93 -0.25 16.72
N ALA A 118 -3.93 0.04 15.42
CA ALA A 118 -2.83 -0.36 14.52
C ALA A 118 -1.47 0.17 15.02
N ARG A 119 -1.43 1.43 15.47
CA ARG A 119 -0.22 2.03 16.07
C ARG A 119 0.24 1.27 17.31
N LYS A 120 -0.65 0.89 18.19
CA LYS A 120 -0.36 0.14 19.42
C LYS A 120 0.31 -1.20 19.12
N TYR A 121 -0.11 -1.88 18.06
CA TYR A 121 0.46 -3.17 17.64
C TYR A 121 1.58 -3.05 16.60
N GLY A 122 2.00 -1.82 16.22
CA GLY A 122 3.10 -1.59 15.30
C GLY A 122 2.77 -1.97 13.85
N ILE A 123 1.49 -2.04 13.48
CA ILE A 123 1.00 -2.34 12.13
C ILE A 123 0.78 -1.03 11.38
N LYS A 124 1.27 -0.95 10.15
CA LYS A 124 1.04 0.15 9.22
C LYS A 124 -0.28 -0.05 8.47
N LEU A 125 -0.92 1.04 8.06
CA LEU A 125 -2.18 1.00 7.34
C LEU A 125 -2.03 1.49 5.90
N ILE A 126 -2.65 0.78 4.96
CA ILE A 126 -3.01 1.30 3.63
C ILE A 126 -4.51 1.57 3.70
N LEU A 127 -4.91 2.82 3.43
CA LEU A 127 -6.29 3.27 3.55
C LEU A 127 -6.87 3.57 2.16
N SER A 128 -7.82 2.74 1.73
CA SER A 128 -8.58 2.95 0.50
C SER A 128 -9.63 4.02 0.66
N LEU A 129 -9.74 4.95 -0.31
CA LEU A 129 -10.59 6.14 -0.22
C LEU A 129 -11.92 6.00 -0.97
N ALA A 130 -12.08 4.98 -1.81
CA ALA A 130 -13.31 4.64 -2.51
C ALA A 130 -13.29 3.19 -3.01
N ASN A 131 -14.42 2.72 -3.54
CA ASN A 131 -14.54 1.40 -4.16
C ASN A 131 -15.07 1.50 -5.59
N ASN A 132 -14.56 0.66 -6.47
CA ASN A 132 -15.17 0.45 -7.78
C ASN A 132 -16.55 -0.23 -7.69
N TYR A 133 -16.71 -1.13 -6.71
CA TYR A 133 -17.91 -1.93 -6.51
C TYR A 133 -18.95 -1.24 -5.61
N GLU A 134 -20.18 -1.76 -5.63
CA GLU A 134 -21.30 -1.22 -4.85
C GLU A 134 -21.20 -1.51 -3.35
N SER A 135 -20.38 -2.48 -2.95
CA SER A 135 -20.16 -2.77 -1.54
C SER A 135 -19.61 -1.53 -0.82
N PHE A 136 -20.30 -1.13 0.24
CA PHE A 136 -20.05 0.11 0.96
C PHE A 136 -20.25 1.39 0.11
N GLY A 137 -21.09 1.32 -0.93
CA GLY A 137 -21.48 2.45 -1.78
C GLY A 137 -20.65 2.60 -3.04
N GLY A 138 -19.38 2.96 -2.90
CA GLY A 138 -18.42 3.07 -4.00
C GLY A 138 -18.81 4.06 -5.10
N LYS A 139 -18.20 3.94 -6.29
CA LYS A 139 -18.40 4.89 -7.40
C LYS A 139 -19.85 5.10 -7.77
N LYS A 140 -20.67 4.05 -7.72
CA LYS A 140 -22.11 4.13 -8.02
C LYS A 140 -22.84 5.09 -7.10
N GLN A 141 -22.51 5.08 -5.80
CA GLN A 141 -23.16 5.96 -4.83
C GLN A 141 -22.83 7.44 -5.09
N TYR A 142 -21.58 7.75 -5.44
CA TYR A 142 -21.20 9.12 -5.85
C TYR A 142 -21.98 9.60 -7.08
N VAL A 143 -22.14 8.73 -8.08
CA VAL A 143 -22.94 9.02 -9.27
C VAL A 143 -24.42 9.22 -8.91
N ASN A 144 -24.97 8.39 -8.02
CA ASN A 144 -26.33 8.52 -7.55
C ASN A 144 -26.56 9.84 -6.80
N TRP A 145 -25.62 10.28 -5.98
CA TRP A 145 -25.70 11.61 -5.34
C TRP A 145 -25.75 12.76 -6.35
N ALA A 146 -24.95 12.67 -7.40
CA ALA A 146 -24.98 13.70 -8.44
C ALA A 146 -26.31 13.66 -9.26
N ARG A 147 -26.83 12.45 -9.55
CA ARG A 147 -28.15 12.28 -10.20
C ARG A 147 -29.27 12.91 -9.35
N SER A 148 -29.24 12.70 -8.03
CA SER A 148 -30.23 13.31 -7.11
C SER A 148 -30.15 14.84 -7.04
N GLN A 149 -29.02 15.43 -7.46
CA GLN A 149 -28.81 16.86 -7.59
C GLN A 149 -29.04 17.39 -9.02
N GLY A 150 -29.72 16.59 -9.87
CA GLY A 150 -30.12 17.00 -11.22
C GLY A 150 -29.05 16.79 -12.30
N GLN A 151 -27.94 16.10 -12.02
CA GLN A 151 -26.99 15.73 -13.06
C GLN A 151 -27.51 14.59 -13.92
N TYR A 152 -27.46 14.74 -15.24
CA TYR A 152 -27.77 13.67 -16.19
C TYR A 152 -26.51 12.80 -16.38
N LEU A 153 -26.50 11.59 -15.81
CA LEU A 153 -25.40 10.63 -15.83
C LEU A 153 -25.90 9.27 -16.28
N SER A 154 -25.30 8.71 -17.34
CA SER A 154 -25.76 7.49 -17.99
C SER A 154 -25.10 6.23 -17.47
N SER A 155 -23.93 6.36 -16.85
CA SER A 155 -23.09 5.24 -16.40
C SER A 155 -22.53 5.51 -15.00
N ASP A 156 -22.21 4.44 -14.27
CA ASP A 156 -21.44 4.57 -13.03
C ASP A 156 -19.97 4.95 -13.30
N ASP A 157 -19.48 4.76 -14.52
CA ASP A 157 -18.16 5.22 -14.97
C ASP A 157 -18.11 6.74 -15.16
N ASP A 158 -19.25 7.46 -15.15
CA ASP A 158 -19.29 8.92 -15.06
C ASP A 158 -18.62 9.45 -13.77
N PHE A 159 -18.38 8.56 -12.79
CA PHE A 159 -17.54 8.84 -11.63
C PHE A 159 -16.17 9.41 -12.02
N PHE A 160 -15.58 8.89 -13.09
CA PHE A 160 -14.23 9.28 -13.51
C PHE A 160 -14.18 10.57 -14.31
N THR A 161 -15.31 11.00 -14.90
CA THR A 161 -15.35 12.10 -15.88
C THR A 161 -16.16 13.30 -15.41
N ASN A 162 -17.29 13.09 -14.72
CA ASN A 162 -18.17 14.17 -14.32
C ASN A 162 -17.54 15.08 -13.26
N SER A 163 -17.53 16.38 -13.49
CA SER A 163 -16.87 17.37 -12.62
C SER A 163 -17.51 17.48 -11.23
N VAL A 164 -18.84 17.31 -11.13
CA VAL A 164 -19.58 17.35 -9.84
C VAL A 164 -19.20 16.14 -9.00
N VAL A 165 -19.22 14.95 -9.60
CA VAL A 165 -18.85 13.68 -8.93
C VAL A 165 -17.40 13.71 -8.48
N LYS A 166 -16.48 14.16 -9.35
CA LYS A 166 -15.07 14.35 -8.97
C LYS A 166 -14.91 15.38 -7.84
N GLY A 167 -15.75 16.42 -7.82
CA GLY A 167 -15.80 17.40 -6.73
C GLY A 167 -16.17 16.78 -5.39
N PHE A 168 -17.17 15.91 -5.35
CA PHE A 168 -17.55 15.14 -4.15
C PHE A 168 -16.41 14.29 -3.65
N TYR A 169 -15.75 13.55 -4.56
CA TYR A 169 -14.64 12.67 -4.21
C TYR A 169 -13.41 13.45 -3.71
N LYS A 170 -13.05 14.56 -4.36
CA LYS A 170 -11.98 15.45 -3.88
C LYS A 170 -12.26 16.01 -2.48
N ASN A 171 -13.53 16.33 -2.18
CA ASN A 171 -13.91 16.77 -0.85
C ASN A 171 -13.77 15.62 0.17
N HIS A 172 -14.11 14.38 -0.20
CA HIS A 172 -13.87 13.21 0.65
C HIS A 172 -12.38 13.03 0.94
N ILE A 173 -11.52 13.04 -0.08
CA ILE A 173 -10.05 13.01 0.08
C ILE A 173 -9.62 14.07 1.10
N LYS A 174 -10.02 15.34 0.90
CA LYS A 174 -9.65 16.45 1.78
C LYS A 174 -10.09 16.20 3.23
N THR A 175 -11.29 15.71 3.42
CA THR A 175 -11.87 15.47 4.74
C THR A 175 -11.13 14.36 5.47
N VAL A 176 -10.89 13.22 4.82
CA VAL A 176 -10.20 12.08 5.44
C VAL A 176 -8.75 12.43 5.77
N LEU A 177 -8.00 13.01 4.84
CA LEU A 177 -6.58 13.31 5.06
C LEU A 177 -6.37 14.35 6.19
N ASN A 178 -7.31 15.28 6.36
CA ASN A 178 -7.26 16.30 7.42
C ASN A 178 -8.01 15.88 8.71
N ARG A 179 -8.52 14.66 8.77
CA ARG A 179 -9.18 14.16 9.98
C ARG A 179 -8.24 14.25 11.18
N TYR A 180 -8.71 14.92 12.23
CA TYR A 180 -8.07 14.88 13.55
C TYR A 180 -8.53 13.61 14.27
N ASN A 181 -7.61 12.70 14.54
CA ASN A 181 -7.91 11.46 15.26
C ASN A 181 -8.23 11.77 16.72
N THR A 182 -9.45 11.49 17.12
CA THR A 182 -9.97 11.78 18.49
C THR A 182 -9.40 10.84 19.55
N VAL A 183 -8.74 9.75 19.17
CA VAL A 183 -8.17 8.76 20.10
C VAL A 183 -6.69 9.05 20.40
N ASN A 184 -5.88 9.32 19.35
CA ASN A 184 -4.44 9.54 19.53
C ASN A 184 -3.98 10.99 19.37
N GLY A 185 -4.89 11.92 19.02
CA GLY A 185 -4.61 13.35 18.92
C GLY A 185 -3.78 13.78 17.70
N ILE A 186 -3.66 12.95 16.66
CA ILE A 186 -2.83 13.21 15.49
C ILE A 186 -3.72 13.39 14.26
N VAL A 187 -3.45 14.40 13.44
CA VAL A 187 -4.11 14.55 12.12
C VAL A 187 -3.62 13.42 11.20
N TYR A 188 -4.52 12.76 10.48
CA TYR A 188 -4.18 11.56 9.67
C TYR A 188 -3.00 11.78 8.73
N LYS A 189 -2.95 12.90 8.00
CA LYS A 189 -1.80 13.24 7.13
C LYS A 189 -0.47 13.43 7.86
N ASN A 190 -0.47 13.42 9.19
CA ASN A 190 0.72 13.52 10.03
C ASN A 190 0.96 12.27 10.88
N ASP A 191 0.10 11.23 10.74
CA ASP A 191 0.24 10.01 11.53
C ASP A 191 1.05 8.94 10.77
N PRO A 192 2.29 8.66 11.18
CA PRO A 192 3.12 7.68 10.49
C PRO A 192 2.61 6.22 10.62
N THR A 193 1.52 5.98 11.35
CA THR A 193 0.84 4.67 11.35
C THR A 193 0.23 4.39 9.98
N ILE A 194 -0.28 5.43 9.31
CA ILE A 194 -0.72 5.33 7.92
C ILE A 194 0.54 5.22 7.05
N MET A 195 0.63 4.18 6.24
CA MET A 195 1.71 3.99 5.28
C MET A 195 1.40 4.67 3.96
N ALA A 196 0.18 4.47 3.48
CA ALA A 196 -0.23 4.94 2.16
C ALA A 196 -1.73 5.23 2.10
N TRP A 197 -2.07 6.12 1.19
CA TRP A 197 -3.41 6.30 0.65
C TRP A 197 -3.56 5.47 -0.63
N GLU A 198 -4.73 4.90 -0.82
CA GLU A 198 -5.14 4.24 -2.05
C GLU A 198 -6.29 5.01 -2.66
N LEU A 199 -6.16 5.40 -3.94
CA LEU A 199 -7.19 6.22 -4.59
C LEU A 199 -8.52 5.50 -4.66
N MET A 200 -8.54 4.23 -5.05
CA MET A 200 -9.76 3.44 -5.15
C MET A 200 -9.42 1.96 -5.13
N ASN A 201 -10.18 1.16 -4.40
CA ASN A 201 -10.11 -0.28 -4.56
C ASN A 201 -10.54 -0.69 -5.97
N GLU A 202 -9.62 -1.30 -6.73
CA GLU A 202 -9.83 -1.90 -8.05
C GLU A 202 -10.54 -0.97 -9.07
N PRO A 203 -10.01 0.22 -9.38
CA PRO A 203 -10.66 1.13 -10.34
C PRO A 203 -10.80 0.46 -11.70
N ARG A 204 -12.02 0.47 -12.24
CA ARG A 204 -12.35 -0.07 -13.56
C ARG A 204 -13.25 0.92 -14.30
N CYS A 205 -12.92 1.22 -15.56
CA CYS A 205 -13.73 2.02 -16.48
C CYS A 205 -14.01 1.21 -17.75
N THR A 206 -15.00 0.34 -17.68
CA THR A 206 -15.33 -0.58 -18.79
C THR A 206 -15.97 0.13 -19.98
N SER A 207 -16.48 1.34 -19.79
CA SER A 207 -16.98 2.23 -20.86
C SER A 207 -15.87 2.83 -21.71
N ASP A 208 -14.61 2.84 -21.22
CA ASP A 208 -13.43 3.28 -21.98
C ASP A 208 -12.29 2.24 -21.90
N PRO A 209 -12.32 1.20 -22.74
CA PRO A 209 -11.27 0.17 -22.77
C PRO A 209 -9.89 0.70 -23.19
N SER A 210 -9.80 1.94 -23.71
CA SER A 210 -8.52 2.55 -24.09
C SER A 210 -7.63 2.91 -22.90
N GLY A 211 -8.21 2.99 -21.70
CA GLY A 211 -7.50 3.36 -20.46
C GLY A 211 -7.30 4.87 -20.27
N ARG A 212 -7.67 5.71 -21.25
CA ARG A 212 -7.45 7.17 -21.16
C ARG A 212 -8.23 7.83 -20.04
N THR A 213 -9.46 7.40 -19.80
CA THR A 213 -10.31 7.92 -18.73
C THR A 213 -9.70 7.67 -17.36
N ILE A 214 -9.29 6.44 -17.07
CA ILE A 214 -8.63 6.08 -15.80
C ILE A 214 -7.30 6.82 -15.66
N GLN A 215 -6.50 6.89 -16.74
CA GLN A 215 -5.22 7.61 -16.75
C GLN A 215 -5.39 9.09 -16.33
N ALA A 216 -6.37 9.78 -16.92
CA ALA A 216 -6.65 11.18 -16.59
C ALA A 216 -7.15 11.34 -15.15
N TRP A 217 -8.05 10.45 -14.70
CA TRP A 217 -8.60 10.49 -13.36
C TRP A 217 -7.54 10.23 -12.29
N ILE A 218 -6.69 9.21 -12.46
CA ILE A 218 -5.59 8.93 -11.52
C ILE A 218 -4.66 10.14 -11.45
N GLY A 219 -4.30 10.77 -12.59
CA GLY A 219 -3.46 11.95 -12.61
C GLY A 219 -4.05 13.12 -11.82
N GLU A 220 -5.34 13.39 -12.00
CA GLU A 220 -6.07 14.45 -11.29
C GLU A 220 -6.16 14.18 -9.78
N MET A 221 -6.49 12.94 -9.39
CA MET A 221 -6.66 12.58 -7.98
C MET A 221 -5.33 12.43 -7.25
N ALA A 222 -4.28 11.94 -7.92
CA ALA A 222 -2.94 11.91 -7.35
C ALA A 222 -2.42 13.32 -7.04
N ALA A 223 -2.61 14.27 -7.97
CA ALA A 223 -2.28 15.67 -7.72
C ALA A 223 -3.07 16.26 -6.53
N GLN A 224 -4.38 15.93 -6.42
CA GLN A 224 -5.21 16.35 -5.30
C GLN A 224 -4.68 15.81 -3.95
N VAL A 225 -4.38 14.53 -3.84
CA VAL A 225 -3.83 13.92 -2.62
C VAL A 225 -2.50 14.57 -2.26
N LYS A 226 -1.57 14.66 -3.22
CA LYS A 226 -0.22 15.20 -2.98
C LYS A 226 -0.21 16.68 -2.67
N SER A 227 -1.24 17.44 -3.07
CA SER A 227 -1.40 18.84 -2.67
C SER A 227 -1.75 19.00 -1.17
N ILE A 228 -2.33 17.97 -0.55
CA ILE A 228 -2.77 17.97 0.86
C ILE A 228 -1.75 17.27 1.75
N ASP A 229 -1.17 16.16 1.26
CA ASP A 229 -0.29 15.26 2.02
C ASP A 229 0.92 14.86 1.20
N GLN A 230 2.09 15.29 1.65
CA GLN A 230 3.40 14.92 1.08
C GLN A 230 4.15 13.91 1.95
N ASN A 231 3.59 13.50 3.08
CA ASN A 231 4.22 12.58 4.02
C ASN A 231 3.99 11.12 3.64
N HIS A 232 2.77 10.79 3.25
CA HIS A 232 2.38 9.41 2.98
C HIS A 232 2.60 9.03 1.52
N LEU A 233 2.79 7.72 1.32
CA LEU A 233 2.80 7.13 0.00
C LEU A 233 1.40 7.15 -0.60
N LEU A 234 1.35 7.06 -1.94
CA LEU A 234 0.10 6.99 -2.69
C LEU A 234 0.21 5.88 -3.73
N GLU A 235 -0.86 5.13 -3.89
CA GLU A 235 -1.05 4.17 -4.96
C GLU A 235 -2.47 4.25 -5.53
N ALA A 236 -2.69 3.64 -6.69
CA ALA A 236 -3.93 3.82 -7.43
C ALA A 236 -5.01 2.77 -7.12
N GLY A 237 -4.66 1.64 -6.51
CA GLY A 237 -5.55 0.50 -6.21
C GLY A 237 -5.71 -0.49 -7.37
N LEU A 238 -4.73 -0.55 -8.27
CA LEU A 238 -4.81 -1.36 -9.48
C LEU A 238 -4.64 -2.85 -9.21
N GLU A 239 -5.40 -3.65 -9.96
CA GLU A 239 -5.26 -5.12 -9.99
C GLU A 239 -4.05 -5.59 -10.80
N GLY A 240 -3.54 -4.75 -11.71
CA GLY A 240 -2.36 -5.04 -12.51
C GLY A 240 -2.65 -5.29 -14.00
N PHE A 241 -3.87 -5.13 -14.50
CA PHE A 241 -4.17 -5.37 -15.92
C PHE A 241 -3.35 -4.46 -16.83
N TYR A 242 -2.68 -5.07 -17.81
CA TYR A 242 -1.96 -4.36 -18.86
C TYR A 242 -2.94 -3.74 -19.85
N GLY A 243 -2.59 -2.57 -20.35
CA GLY A 243 -3.39 -1.81 -21.30
C GLY A 243 -2.62 -1.47 -22.59
N SER A 244 -3.11 -0.44 -23.29
CA SER A 244 -2.65 -0.06 -24.61
C SER A 244 -1.24 0.51 -24.68
N SER A 245 -0.63 0.90 -23.56
CA SER A 245 0.76 1.38 -23.56
C SER A 245 1.77 0.26 -23.88
N HIS A 246 1.40 -1.00 -23.58
CA HIS A 246 2.22 -2.19 -23.82
C HIS A 246 1.33 -3.33 -24.33
N PRO A 247 0.84 -3.24 -25.56
CA PRO A 247 -0.15 -4.17 -26.11
C PRO A 247 0.34 -5.62 -26.18
N GLU A 248 1.65 -5.83 -26.33
CA GLU A 248 2.29 -7.14 -26.31
C GLU A 248 2.14 -7.88 -24.97
N LYS A 249 1.91 -7.12 -23.88
CA LYS A 249 1.73 -7.66 -22.53
C LYS A 249 0.26 -7.97 -22.19
N MET A 250 -0.69 -7.49 -22.99
CA MET A 250 -2.11 -7.76 -22.76
C MET A 250 -2.45 -9.25 -22.81
N SER A 251 -1.63 -10.07 -23.48
CA SER A 251 -1.75 -11.54 -23.46
C SER A 251 -1.51 -12.15 -22.06
N ARG A 252 -1.00 -11.39 -21.11
CA ARG A 252 -0.84 -11.82 -19.71
C ARG A 252 -2.11 -11.62 -18.89
N ASN A 253 -3.03 -10.78 -19.34
CA ASN A 253 -4.31 -10.54 -18.67
C ASN A 253 -5.18 -11.82 -18.70
N PRO A 254 -6.10 -11.97 -17.74
CA PRO A 254 -6.98 -13.16 -17.66
C PRO A 254 -8.15 -13.16 -18.68
N GLY A 255 -7.97 -12.56 -19.85
CA GLY A 255 -8.92 -12.63 -20.96
C GLY A 255 -10.00 -11.54 -20.97
N PHE A 256 -9.94 -10.54 -20.09
CA PHE A 256 -10.84 -9.38 -20.10
C PHE A 256 -10.08 -8.07 -19.91
N ASN A 257 -10.72 -6.95 -20.31
CA ASN A 257 -10.17 -5.60 -20.20
C ASN A 257 -11.08 -4.77 -19.29
N VAL A 258 -10.46 -4.03 -18.37
CA VAL A 258 -11.14 -3.22 -17.36
C VAL A 258 -10.90 -1.71 -17.52
N GLY A 259 -10.25 -1.30 -18.60
CA GLY A 259 -9.96 0.11 -18.90
C GLY A 259 -8.83 0.69 -18.04
N THR A 260 -7.93 -0.15 -17.50
CA THR A 260 -6.70 0.25 -16.82
C THR A 260 -5.47 -0.09 -17.65
N ASP A 261 -4.34 0.50 -17.30
CA ASP A 261 -3.04 0.24 -17.90
C ASP A 261 -1.99 0.22 -16.80
N PHE A 262 -1.57 -0.97 -16.40
CA PHE A 262 -0.63 -1.15 -15.29
C PHE A 262 0.63 -0.28 -15.43
N ILE A 263 1.22 -0.23 -16.62
CA ILE A 263 2.44 0.55 -16.83
C ILE A 263 2.14 2.04 -16.80
N ALA A 264 1.25 2.52 -17.68
CA ALA A 264 0.98 3.95 -17.82
C ALA A 264 0.38 4.56 -16.54
N ASN A 265 -0.55 3.86 -15.87
CA ASN A 265 -1.17 4.37 -14.65
C ASN A 265 -0.15 4.48 -13.50
N ASN A 266 0.77 3.52 -13.36
CA ASN A 266 1.80 3.58 -12.32
C ASN A 266 2.95 4.54 -12.65
N GLN A 267 3.09 5.02 -13.89
CA GLN A 267 4.05 6.07 -14.26
C GLN A 267 3.56 7.49 -13.93
N ILE A 268 2.29 7.66 -13.57
CA ILE A 268 1.73 8.97 -13.20
C ILE A 268 2.52 9.59 -12.05
N PRO A 269 2.90 10.89 -12.15
CA PRO A 269 3.51 11.62 -11.05
C PRO A 269 2.65 11.60 -9.79
N GLY A 270 3.26 11.32 -8.65
CA GLY A 270 2.57 11.21 -7.36
C GLY A 270 2.16 9.78 -6.98
N ILE A 271 2.08 8.84 -7.92
CA ILE A 271 1.96 7.40 -7.60
C ILE A 271 3.34 6.89 -7.19
N ASP A 272 3.47 6.45 -5.94
CA ASP A 272 4.77 6.10 -5.33
C ASP A 272 5.16 4.64 -5.52
N PHE A 273 4.20 3.73 -5.59
CA PHE A 273 4.42 2.29 -5.79
C PHE A 273 3.26 1.67 -6.59
N ALA A 274 3.53 0.51 -7.16
CA ALA A 274 2.57 -0.24 -7.95
C ALA A 274 1.93 -1.34 -7.12
N THR A 275 0.66 -1.63 -7.41
CA THR A 275 -0.09 -2.75 -6.83
C THR A 275 -0.56 -3.71 -7.90
N VAL A 276 -0.70 -4.98 -7.49
CA VAL A 276 -1.35 -6.04 -8.26
C VAL A 276 -2.21 -6.87 -7.33
N HIS A 277 -3.25 -7.51 -7.88
CA HIS A 277 -4.06 -8.52 -7.21
C HIS A 277 -3.89 -9.88 -7.89
N ALA A 278 -4.31 -10.97 -7.26
CA ALA A 278 -4.24 -12.31 -7.85
C ALA A 278 -5.33 -13.23 -7.28
N TYR A 279 -6.36 -13.44 -8.07
CA TYR A 279 -7.48 -14.33 -7.76
C TYR A 279 -7.63 -15.39 -8.88
N PRO A 280 -6.75 -16.41 -8.91
CA PRO A 280 -6.73 -17.37 -10.01
C PRO A 280 -8.03 -18.20 -10.12
N ASP A 281 -8.68 -18.47 -9.00
CA ASP A 281 -9.97 -19.16 -8.92
C ASP A 281 -11.13 -18.36 -9.57
N GLN A 282 -11.05 -17.01 -9.55
CA GLN A 282 -12.02 -16.16 -10.25
C GLN A 282 -11.61 -15.86 -11.68
N TRP A 283 -10.33 -15.55 -11.90
CA TRP A 283 -9.86 -15.02 -13.18
C TRP A 283 -9.64 -16.09 -14.25
N VAL A 284 -9.26 -17.30 -13.82
CA VAL A 284 -9.07 -18.46 -14.68
C VAL A 284 -9.80 -19.70 -14.11
N SER A 285 -11.05 -19.47 -13.73
CA SER A 285 -11.90 -20.43 -13.00
C SER A 285 -12.08 -21.79 -13.68
N ASN A 286 -11.99 -21.86 -15.01
CA ASN A 286 -12.08 -23.10 -15.77
C ASN A 286 -10.77 -23.90 -15.81
N ALA A 287 -9.69 -23.36 -15.23
CA ALA A 287 -8.38 -24.01 -15.19
C ALA A 287 -8.25 -24.91 -13.95
N ASN A 288 -7.52 -26.01 -14.07
CA ASN A 288 -7.14 -26.80 -12.90
C ASN A 288 -6.14 -26.06 -12.01
N ASP A 289 -5.91 -26.56 -10.81
CA ASP A 289 -5.05 -25.91 -9.80
C ASP A 289 -3.62 -25.65 -10.30
N ASP A 290 -3.01 -26.57 -11.06
CA ASP A 290 -1.67 -26.38 -11.62
C ASP A 290 -1.63 -25.24 -12.65
N ALA A 291 -2.65 -25.13 -13.49
CA ALA A 291 -2.78 -24.04 -14.47
C ALA A 291 -3.07 -22.71 -13.78
N GLN A 292 -3.88 -22.68 -12.72
CA GLN A 292 -4.11 -21.50 -11.89
C GLN A 292 -2.80 -21.02 -11.24
N LEU A 293 -1.99 -21.91 -10.69
CA LEU A 293 -0.68 -21.57 -10.11
C LEU A 293 0.30 -21.09 -11.18
N ALA A 294 0.32 -21.73 -12.36
CA ALA A 294 1.15 -21.28 -13.49
C ALA A 294 0.77 -19.87 -13.93
N PHE A 295 -0.53 -19.54 -13.98
CA PHE A 295 -1.01 -18.20 -14.24
C PHE A 295 -0.46 -17.20 -13.22
N VAL A 296 -0.63 -17.42 -11.92
CA VAL A 296 -0.15 -16.53 -10.86
C VAL A 296 1.37 -16.36 -10.93
N ASN A 297 2.11 -17.43 -11.19
CA ASN A 297 3.55 -17.39 -11.35
C ASN A 297 3.99 -16.50 -12.51
N ASN A 298 3.32 -16.60 -13.67
CA ASN A 298 3.59 -15.77 -14.84
C ASN A 298 3.18 -14.31 -14.60
N TRP A 299 2.02 -14.11 -13.97
CA TRP A 299 1.51 -12.80 -13.58
C TRP A 299 2.49 -12.04 -12.71
N LEU A 300 2.88 -12.63 -11.58
CA LEU A 300 3.83 -12.02 -10.65
C LEU A 300 5.22 -11.82 -11.28
N THR A 301 5.69 -12.76 -12.10
CA THR A 301 6.99 -12.63 -12.77
C THR A 301 7.00 -11.41 -13.68
N SER A 302 5.99 -11.26 -14.56
CA SER A 302 5.89 -10.12 -15.48
C SER A 302 5.84 -8.79 -14.74
N HIS A 303 5.02 -8.69 -13.68
CA HIS A 303 4.88 -7.45 -12.92
C HIS A 303 6.15 -7.11 -12.11
N ILE A 304 6.85 -8.10 -11.57
CA ILE A 304 8.13 -7.90 -10.87
C ILE A 304 9.19 -7.38 -11.87
N GLU A 305 9.25 -7.95 -13.07
CA GLU A 305 10.18 -7.51 -14.13
C GLU A 305 9.88 -6.07 -14.55
N ASP A 306 8.62 -5.72 -14.75
CA ASP A 306 8.20 -4.38 -15.16
C ASP A 306 8.39 -3.34 -14.06
N ALA A 307 8.10 -3.70 -12.82
CA ALA A 307 8.38 -2.84 -11.67
C ALA A 307 9.88 -2.55 -11.52
N GLN A 308 10.74 -3.53 -11.85
CA GLN A 308 12.20 -3.36 -11.82
C GLN A 308 12.73 -2.53 -12.98
N SER A 309 12.30 -2.84 -14.21
CA SER A 309 12.94 -2.33 -15.43
C SER A 309 12.27 -1.09 -16.01
N ILE A 310 10.95 -1.01 -15.94
CA ILE A 310 10.13 0.05 -16.54
C ILE A 310 9.71 1.07 -15.48
N LEU A 311 9.00 0.64 -14.45
CA LEU A 311 8.44 1.55 -13.44
C LEU A 311 9.51 2.09 -12.50
N ARG A 312 10.50 1.27 -12.15
CA ARG A 312 11.51 1.54 -11.13
C ARG A 312 10.89 1.95 -9.79
N LYS A 313 9.80 1.26 -9.42
CA LYS A 313 9.01 1.47 -8.21
C LYS A 313 8.87 0.17 -7.43
N PRO A 314 8.59 0.22 -6.11
CA PRO A 314 8.18 -0.95 -5.36
C PRO A 314 6.89 -1.55 -5.96
N LEU A 315 6.78 -2.88 -5.91
CA LEU A 315 5.58 -3.62 -6.28
C LEU A 315 5.02 -4.33 -5.05
N LEU A 316 3.76 -4.10 -4.74
CA LEU A 316 3.02 -4.78 -3.68
C LEU A 316 1.94 -5.67 -4.29
N LEU A 317 1.93 -6.97 -3.96
CA LEU A 317 0.77 -7.80 -4.18
C LEU A 317 -0.26 -7.45 -3.10
N ALA A 318 -1.19 -6.52 -3.43
CA ALA A 318 -2.07 -5.92 -2.44
C ALA A 318 -3.26 -6.81 -2.07
N GLU A 319 -3.60 -7.77 -2.95
CA GLU A 319 -4.59 -8.81 -2.65
C GLU A 319 -4.23 -10.12 -3.31
N PHE A 320 -4.41 -11.23 -2.62
CA PHE A 320 -4.42 -12.59 -3.17
C PHE A 320 -5.14 -13.54 -2.24
N GLY A 321 -5.70 -14.58 -2.79
CA GLY A 321 -6.40 -15.61 -2.03
C GLY A 321 -6.87 -16.77 -2.88
N LYS A 322 -7.44 -17.79 -2.21
CA LYS A 322 -8.18 -18.89 -2.82
C LYS A 322 -9.44 -19.14 -2.01
N SER A 323 -10.58 -19.08 -2.67
CA SER A 323 -11.88 -19.21 -2.04
C SER A 323 -12.17 -20.68 -1.66
N GLU A 324 -12.66 -20.88 -0.44
CA GLU A 324 -13.19 -22.16 -0.01
C GLU A 324 -14.53 -22.54 -0.72
N LYS A 325 -15.13 -21.56 -1.41
CA LYS A 325 -16.34 -21.76 -2.22
C LYS A 325 -16.01 -22.22 -3.65
N ASP A 326 -14.71 -22.25 -4.02
CA ASP A 326 -14.28 -22.73 -5.34
C ASP A 326 -14.54 -24.25 -5.45
N PRO A 327 -15.22 -24.74 -6.49
CA PRO A 327 -15.45 -26.16 -6.67
C PRO A 327 -14.15 -26.97 -6.63
N GLY A 328 -14.08 -27.95 -5.73
CA GLY A 328 -12.87 -28.77 -5.54
C GLY A 328 -11.80 -28.15 -4.65
N TYR A 329 -12.12 -27.04 -3.95
CA TYR A 329 -11.23 -26.44 -2.96
C TYR A 329 -10.71 -27.46 -1.93
N SER A 330 -9.46 -27.29 -1.57
CA SER A 330 -8.85 -27.90 -0.39
C SER A 330 -7.87 -26.91 0.26
N THR A 331 -7.66 -27.05 1.56
CA THR A 331 -6.63 -26.28 2.28
C THR A 331 -5.24 -26.46 1.64
N TYR A 332 -4.95 -27.66 1.10
CA TYR A 332 -3.70 -27.93 0.38
C TYR A 332 -3.51 -27.02 -0.84
N GLN A 333 -4.55 -26.78 -1.65
CA GLN A 333 -4.47 -25.88 -2.80
C GLN A 333 -4.24 -24.43 -2.37
N ARG A 334 -4.92 -23.97 -1.31
CA ARG A 334 -4.67 -22.63 -0.72
C ARG A 334 -3.23 -22.53 -0.24
N ASP A 335 -2.74 -23.50 0.47
CA ASP A 335 -1.38 -23.51 1.01
C ASP A 335 -0.31 -23.53 -0.10
N ARG A 336 -0.56 -24.21 -1.22
CA ARG A 336 0.29 -24.16 -2.43
C ARG A 336 0.34 -22.73 -2.98
N LEU A 337 -0.82 -22.09 -3.17
CA LEU A 337 -0.87 -20.71 -3.67
C LEU A 337 -0.08 -19.76 -2.75
N PHE A 338 -0.32 -19.83 -1.44
CA PHE A 338 0.40 -19.00 -0.45
C PHE A 338 1.90 -19.26 -0.47
N THR A 339 2.31 -20.50 -0.56
CA THR A 339 3.73 -20.90 -0.63
C THR A 339 4.39 -20.34 -1.88
N ASP A 340 3.76 -20.47 -3.04
CA ASP A 340 4.31 -20.00 -4.32
C ASP A 340 4.38 -18.46 -4.37
N VAL A 341 3.33 -17.76 -3.94
CA VAL A 341 3.32 -16.31 -3.83
C VAL A 341 4.45 -15.82 -2.92
N TYR A 342 4.53 -16.36 -1.72
CA TYR A 342 5.56 -15.97 -0.76
C TYR A 342 6.98 -16.32 -1.22
N TYR A 343 7.14 -17.44 -1.92
CA TYR A 343 8.43 -17.79 -2.53
C TYR A 343 8.86 -16.76 -3.59
N LYS A 344 7.95 -16.33 -4.48
CA LYS A 344 8.21 -15.29 -5.49
C LYS A 344 8.62 -13.97 -4.85
N ILE A 345 7.85 -13.50 -3.85
CA ILE A 345 8.15 -12.27 -3.11
C ILE A 345 9.52 -12.38 -2.43
N TYR A 346 9.75 -13.44 -1.65
CA TYR A 346 11.02 -13.63 -0.95
C TYR A 346 12.21 -13.75 -1.91
N SER A 347 12.06 -14.45 -3.02
CA SER A 347 13.10 -14.61 -4.04
C SER A 347 13.49 -13.27 -4.69
N SER A 348 12.50 -12.40 -4.97
CA SER A 348 12.74 -11.04 -5.44
C SER A 348 13.47 -10.22 -4.38
N VAL A 349 12.97 -10.17 -3.15
CA VAL A 349 13.58 -9.47 -2.01
C VAL A 349 15.03 -9.91 -1.80
N LYS A 350 15.30 -11.21 -1.81
CA LYS A 350 16.66 -11.75 -1.61
C LYS A 350 17.66 -11.25 -2.64
N ARG A 351 17.20 -11.02 -3.87
CA ARG A 351 18.03 -10.48 -4.98
C ARG A 351 18.05 -8.94 -5.02
N GLY A 352 17.40 -8.25 -4.10
CA GLY A 352 17.25 -6.79 -4.11
C GLY A 352 16.28 -6.30 -5.19
N GLY A 353 15.30 -7.12 -5.58
CA GLY A 353 14.26 -6.79 -6.54
C GLY A 353 13.10 -5.99 -5.96
N PRO A 354 12.15 -5.56 -6.79
CA PRO A 354 11.10 -4.59 -6.46
C PRO A 354 9.93 -5.16 -5.66
N ALA A 355 9.76 -6.50 -5.57
CA ALA A 355 8.64 -7.08 -4.82
C ALA A 355 8.75 -6.70 -3.34
N ALA A 356 7.87 -5.83 -2.89
CA ALA A 356 7.95 -5.20 -1.59
C ALA A 356 7.12 -5.91 -0.51
N GLY A 357 6.33 -6.92 -0.91
CA GLY A 357 5.50 -7.70 0.01
C GLY A 357 4.24 -8.25 -0.61
N ALA A 358 3.41 -8.87 0.24
CA ALA A 358 2.10 -9.40 -0.14
C ALA A 358 1.12 -9.28 1.03
N LEU A 359 -0.14 -8.96 0.71
CA LEU A 359 -1.26 -8.87 1.64
C LEU A 359 -2.32 -9.88 1.20
N PHE A 360 -2.61 -10.87 2.01
CA PHE A 360 -3.66 -11.82 1.66
C PHE A 360 -5.06 -11.25 1.89
N TRP A 361 -6.01 -11.64 1.07
CA TRP A 361 -7.43 -11.40 1.24
C TRP A 361 -8.07 -12.65 1.84
N GLN A 362 -8.66 -12.61 3.04
CA GLN A 362 -8.67 -11.55 4.04
C GLN A 362 -8.50 -12.14 5.45
N LEU A 363 -8.15 -11.32 6.43
CA LEU A 363 -8.06 -11.73 7.83
C LEU A 363 -9.37 -11.43 8.56
N VAL A 364 -9.89 -12.44 9.24
CA VAL A 364 -10.97 -12.32 10.22
C VAL A 364 -10.50 -12.85 11.57
N THR A 365 -11.25 -12.58 12.62
CA THR A 365 -11.02 -13.15 13.95
C THR A 365 -12.24 -13.93 14.40
N GLU A 366 -12.07 -14.77 15.39
CA GLU A 366 -13.14 -15.54 16.00
C GLU A 366 -14.31 -14.64 16.44
N GLY A 367 -15.53 -15.05 16.11
CA GLY A 367 -16.78 -14.37 16.39
C GLY A 367 -17.27 -13.42 15.29
N ILE A 368 -16.52 -13.26 14.19
CA ILE A 368 -16.93 -12.46 13.02
C ILE A 368 -16.74 -13.21 11.69
N GLU A 369 -16.84 -14.52 11.72
CA GLU A 369 -16.69 -15.40 10.55
C GLU A 369 -17.69 -15.05 9.43
N SER A 370 -18.85 -14.50 9.79
CA SER A 370 -19.88 -14.04 8.85
C SER A 370 -19.42 -12.88 7.92
N TYR A 371 -18.33 -12.18 8.28
CA TYR A 371 -17.68 -11.19 7.42
C TYR A 371 -16.72 -11.82 6.41
N GLY A 372 -16.49 -13.12 6.51
CA GLY A 372 -15.77 -13.90 5.51
C GLY A 372 -16.60 -14.07 4.23
N ASP A 373 -15.93 -14.03 3.09
CA ASP A 373 -16.50 -14.13 1.76
C ASP A 373 -16.11 -15.45 1.03
N GLY A 374 -15.49 -16.36 1.77
CA GLY A 374 -14.92 -17.60 1.27
C GLY A 374 -13.39 -17.56 1.17
N TYR A 375 -12.78 -16.38 1.30
CA TYR A 375 -11.31 -16.20 1.33
C TYR A 375 -10.77 -16.00 2.75
N ALA A 376 -11.64 -15.91 3.74
CA ALA A 376 -11.28 -15.56 5.09
C ALA A 376 -10.30 -16.54 5.71
N ILE A 377 -9.31 -15.98 6.40
CA ILE A 377 -8.33 -16.72 7.20
C ILE A 377 -8.46 -16.24 8.63
N THR A 378 -8.52 -17.18 9.57
CA THR A 378 -8.33 -16.93 11.00
C THR A 378 -6.93 -17.43 11.38
N LEU A 379 -6.11 -16.58 12.02
CA LEU A 379 -4.79 -16.97 12.49
C LEU A 379 -4.92 -17.90 13.70
N ASN A 380 -4.68 -19.16 13.46
CA ASN A 380 -4.84 -20.27 14.39
C ASN A 380 -3.53 -21.05 14.46
N ASP A 381 -2.94 -21.27 15.62
CA ASP A 381 -1.61 -21.86 15.79
C ASP A 381 -1.50 -23.29 15.23
N GLY A 382 -2.60 -24.01 15.04
CA GLY A 382 -2.63 -25.35 14.43
C GLY A 382 -2.79 -25.38 12.91
N SER A 383 -3.01 -24.24 12.25
CA SER A 383 -3.30 -24.18 10.80
C SER A 383 -2.01 -24.17 9.97
N SER A 384 -1.98 -24.99 8.91
CA SER A 384 -0.88 -25.02 7.93
C SER A 384 -0.72 -23.64 7.25
N THR A 385 -1.83 -23.00 6.87
CA THR A 385 -1.83 -21.66 6.28
C THR A 385 -1.24 -20.61 7.23
N THR A 386 -1.60 -20.63 8.51
CA THR A 386 -1.02 -19.74 9.54
C THR A 386 0.48 -19.96 9.67
N SER A 387 0.92 -21.22 9.63
CA SER A 387 2.34 -21.57 9.66
C SER A 387 3.11 -20.98 8.47
N ILE A 388 2.56 -21.07 7.26
CA ILE A 388 3.14 -20.51 6.03
C ILE A 388 3.24 -18.98 6.13
N ILE A 389 2.19 -18.31 6.59
CA ILE A 389 2.16 -16.84 6.79
C ILE A 389 3.25 -16.41 7.80
N THR A 390 3.32 -17.11 8.93
CA THR A 390 4.30 -16.81 9.99
C THR A 390 5.74 -17.05 9.53
N GLN A 391 5.98 -18.11 8.77
CA GLN A 391 7.29 -18.38 8.19
C GLN A 391 7.73 -17.29 7.21
N GLN A 392 6.81 -16.80 6.38
CA GLN A 392 7.09 -15.66 5.49
C GLN A 392 7.46 -14.41 6.27
N ALA A 393 6.70 -14.06 7.29
CA ALA A 393 7.00 -12.94 8.18
C ALA A 393 8.41 -13.04 8.77
N ARG A 394 8.77 -14.22 9.27
CA ARG A 394 10.10 -14.50 9.81
C ARG A 394 11.21 -14.36 8.76
N LYS A 395 11.01 -14.89 7.54
CA LYS A 395 11.98 -14.77 6.43
C LYS A 395 12.24 -13.30 6.07
N LEU A 396 11.19 -12.49 5.93
CA LEU A 396 11.29 -11.06 5.60
C LEU A 396 11.94 -10.27 6.74
N TYR A 397 11.62 -10.56 7.98
CA TYR A 397 12.27 -9.96 9.14
C TYR A 397 13.78 -10.23 9.19
N LEU A 398 14.20 -11.48 8.93
CA LEU A 398 15.61 -11.85 8.94
C LEU A 398 16.38 -11.16 7.81
N ILE A 399 15.84 -11.13 6.60
CA ILE A 399 16.51 -10.48 5.48
C ILE A 399 16.60 -8.95 5.68
N ARG A 400 15.57 -8.32 6.26
CA ARG A 400 15.62 -6.92 6.68
C ARG A 400 16.78 -6.65 7.64
N LYS A 401 16.98 -7.51 8.64
CA LYS A 401 18.11 -7.39 9.58
C LYS A 401 19.47 -7.49 8.87
N ILE A 402 19.60 -8.42 7.91
CA ILE A 402 20.85 -8.58 7.14
C ILE A 402 21.15 -7.29 6.35
N PHE A 403 20.17 -6.74 5.63
CA PHE A 403 20.39 -5.50 4.88
C PHE A 403 20.65 -4.29 5.77
N ALA A 404 19.96 -4.19 6.91
CA ALA A 404 20.21 -3.13 7.89
C ALA A 404 21.64 -3.21 8.45
N ARG A 405 22.13 -4.41 8.76
CA ARG A 405 23.49 -4.63 9.23
C ARG A 405 24.53 -4.23 8.18
N ARG A 406 24.40 -4.71 6.95
CA ARG A 406 25.31 -4.38 5.82
C ARG A 406 25.36 -2.86 5.58
N ARG A 407 24.21 -2.19 5.62
CA ARG A 407 24.15 -0.73 5.50
C ARG A 407 24.92 -0.04 6.61
N ASN A 408 24.74 -0.45 7.86
CA ASN A 408 25.43 0.14 8.99
C ASN A 408 26.95 -0.07 8.89
N GLU A 409 27.40 -1.25 8.48
CA GLU A 409 28.81 -1.54 8.22
C GLU A 409 29.39 -0.63 7.12
N ALA A 410 28.67 -0.42 6.02
CA ALA A 410 29.06 0.50 4.96
C ALA A 410 29.14 1.96 5.43
N LEU A 411 28.16 2.42 6.23
CA LEU A 411 28.17 3.76 6.81
C LEU A 411 29.35 3.95 7.78
N TRP A 412 29.66 2.96 8.63
CA TRP A 412 30.81 3.00 9.51
C TRP A 412 32.15 3.03 8.77
N LYS A 413 32.25 2.26 7.67
CA LYS A 413 33.44 2.29 6.80
C LYS A 413 33.63 3.68 6.21
N ARG A 414 32.58 4.25 5.58
CA ARG A 414 32.62 5.60 5.00
C ARG A 414 32.93 6.69 6.03
N ALA A 415 32.37 6.59 7.24
CA ALA A 415 32.65 7.55 8.31
C ALA A 415 34.11 7.47 8.80
N ARG A 416 34.74 6.30 8.76
CA ARG A 416 36.19 6.13 9.07
C ARG A 416 37.04 6.75 7.97
N GLU A 417 36.71 6.53 6.70
CA GLU A 417 37.43 7.10 5.57
C GLU A 417 37.39 8.64 5.58
N ILE A 418 36.21 9.23 5.86
CA ILE A 418 36.07 10.69 5.98
C ILE A 418 36.92 11.22 7.13
N ARG A 419 36.90 10.58 8.32
CA ARG A 419 37.69 11.00 9.48
C ARG A 419 39.18 10.91 9.18
N ARG A 420 39.61 9.87 8.48
CA ARG A 420 40.99 9.70 8.06
C ARG A 420 41.44 10.82 7.11
N ALA A 421 40.65 11.10 6.08
CA ALA A 421 40.93 12.18 5.13
C ALA A 421 40.98 13.56 5.81
N GLN A 422 40.09 13.83 6.77
CA GLN A 422 40.12 15.06 7.57
C GLN A 422 41.38 15.17 8.46
N TRP A 423 41.82 14.05 9.02
CA TRP A 423 43.05 14.01 9.85
C TRP A 423 44.29 14.25 8.99
N GLU A 424 44.37 13.60 7.81
CA GLU A 424 45.48 13.78 6.86
C GLU A 424 45.57 15.23 6.36
N ALA A 425 44.41 15.85 6.01
CA ALA A 425 44.34 17.25 5.57
C ALA A 425 44.79 18.23 6.66
N ARG A 426 44.43 18.00 7.94
CA ARG A 426 44.86 18.81 9.09
C ARG A 426 46.37 18.70 9.33
N ASN A 427 46.95 17.54 9.11
CA ASN A 427 48.39 17.32 9.34
C ASN A 427 49.25 17.81 8.18
N GLN A 428 48.75 17.80 6.94
CA GLN A 428 49.41 18.45 5.81
C GLN A 428 49.46 19.96 5.99
N GLY A 429 48.38 20.60 6.46
CA GLY A 429 48.35 22.03 6.75
C GLY A 429 49.36 22.47 7.84
N LYS A 430 49.69 21.59 8.78
CA LYS A 430 50.72 21.84 9.78
C LYS A 430 52.15 21.68 9.29
N ARG A 431 52.38 20.93 8.19
CA ARG A 431 53.73 20.74 7.60
C ARG A 431 54.10 21.87 6.60
N ILE A 432 53.16 22.65 6.16
CA ILE A 432 53.35 23.78 5.22
C ILE A 432 53.55 25.11 5.98
N GLY A 433 53.23 25.15 7.29
CA GLY A 433 53.30 26.34 8.15
C GLY A 433 54.52 26.41 9.07
N ASN A 434 55.50 25.50 8.93
CA ASN A 434 56.84 25.54 9.47
C ASN A 434 57.85 25.65 8.30
#